data_07715d17bc77c217426b9392a0ef4219
#
_entry.id   07715d17bc77c217426b9392a0ef4219
#
_cell.length_a   1.000
_cell.length_b   1.000
_cell.length_c   1.000
_cell.angle_alpha   90.00
_cell.angle_beta   90.00
_cell.angle_gamma   90.00
#
_symmetry.space_group_name_H-M   'P 1'
#
loop_
_entity.id
_entity.type
_entity.pdbx_description
1 polymer ?
#
loop_
_entity_poly.entity_id
_entity_poly.type
_entity_poly.pdbx_seq_one_letter_code
_entity_poly.pdbx_strand_id
1 'polypeptide(L)' 'MPAKFNVGDIVKMRKAHPCGSALWQVTRTGMDFGMKCQGCGHFVMLPRVKFERMVKEVVTPAGG' A
#
# COMPACT_ATOMS: atom_id res chain seq x y z
N MET A 1 13.37 -12.55 -3.88
CA MET A 1 12.88 -12.39 -2.51
C MET A 1 11.52 -11.69 -2.50
N PRO A 2 10.49 -12.35 -2.08
CA PRO A 2 9.19 -11.70 -2.08
C PRO A 2 9.16 -10.60 -1.05
N ALA A 3 8.67 -9.46 -1.47
CA ALA A 3 8.42 -8.38 -0.53
C ALA A 3 7.27 -8.79 0.36
N LYS A 4 7.47 -8.65 1.66
CA LYS A 4 6.41 -8.94 2.62
C LYS A 4 5.87 -7.65 3.16
N PHE A 5 4.56 -7.55 3.12
CA PHE A 5 3.86 -6.38 3.63
C PHE A 5 3.01 -6.81 4.81
N ASN A 6 2.92 -5.95 5.80
CA ASN A 6 2.12 -6.21 6.99
C ASN A 6 1.02 -5.16 7.11
N VAL A 7 -0.06 -5.53 7.77
CA VAL A 7 -1.13 -4.58 8.06
C VAL A 7 -0.54 -3.44 8.89
N GLY A 8 -0.80 -2.22 8.44
CA GLY A 8 -0.25 -1.03 9.10
C GLY A 8 0.95 -0.42 8.41
N ASP A 9 1.55 -1.15 7.46
CA ASP A 9 2.68 -0.60 6.70
C ASP A 9 2.22 0.64 5.91
N ILE A 10 3.09 1.64 5.86
CA ILE A 10 2.88 2.79 4.99
C ILE A 10 3.77 2.58 3.78
N VAL A 11 3.16 2.51 2.61
CA VAL A 11 3.89 2.28 1.36
C VAL A 11 3.72 3.48 0.44
N LYS A 12 4.74 3.68 -0.40
CA LYS A 12 4.69 4.72 -1.43
C LYS A 12 4.47 4.05 -2.77
N MET A 13 3.47 4.53 -3.49
CA MET A 13 3.17 4.01 -4.81
C MET A 13 3.99 4.71 -5.88
N ARG A 14 4.15 4.04 -7.02
CA ARG A 14 4.87 4.62 -8.15
C ARG A 14 4.16 5.82 -8.73
N LYS A 15 2.83 5.80 -8.67
CA LYS A 15 2.02 6.92 -9.15
C LYS A 15 1.27 7.54 -7.98
N ALA A 16 1.19 8.86 -7.98
CA ALA A 16 0.39 9.55 -6.97
C ALA A 16 -1.09 9.32 -7.22
N HIS A 17 -1.84 9.22 -6.14
CA HIS A 17 -3.30 9.18 -6.21
C HIS A 17 -3.81 10.54 -6.68
N PRO A 18 -4.98 10.60 -7.35
CA PRO A 18 -5.54 11.88 -7.79
C PRO A 18 -5.67 12.94 -6.71
N CYS A 19 -5.76 12.54 -5.44
CA CYS A 19 -5.81 13.50 -4.34
C CYS A 19 -4.45 14.14 -4.04
N GLY A 20 -3.39 13.71 -4.73
CA GLY A 20 -2.07 14.28 -4.56
C GLY A 20 -1.14 13.48 -3.65
N SER A 21 -1.64 12.47 -2.98
CA SER A 21 -0.83 11.65 -2.08
C SER A 21 -0.43 10.34 -2.76
N ALA A 22 0.81 9.94 -2.59
CA ALA A 22 1.28 8.64 -3.06
C ALA A 22 1.43 7.64 -1.91
N LEU A 23 1.11 8.04 -0.70
CA LEU A 23 1.26 7.20 0.48
C LEU A 23 -0.04 6.46 0.79
N TRP A 24 0.11 5.18 1.06
CA TRP A 24 -1.01 4.31 1.37
C TRP A 24 -0.69 3.47 2.59
N GLN A 25 -1.70 3.21 3.40
CA GLN A 25 -1.56 2.31 4.53
C GLN A 25 -2.15 0.97 4.18
N VAL A 26 -1.38 -0.10 4.40
CA VAL A 26 -1.88 -1.46 4.19
C VAL A 26 -2.86 -1.79 5.32
N THR A 27 -4.10 -2.13 4.95
CA THR A 27 -5.13 -2.47 5.93
C THR A 27 -5.47 -3.96 5.91
N ARG A 28 -5.09 -4.65 4.84
CA ARG A 28 -5.38 -6.07 4.71
C ARG A 28 -4.32 -6.73 3.85
N THR A 29 -3.90 -7.92 4.25
CA THR A 29 -2.95 -8.72 3.49
C THR A 29 -3.57 -10.07 3.16
N GLY A 30 -2.96 -10.82 2.27
CA GLY A 30 -3.45 -12.12 1.83
C GLY A 30 -3.36 -12.22 0.33
N MET A 31 -4.33 -12.89 -0.29
CA MET A 31 -4.37 -12.99 -1.74
C MET A 31 -4.71 -11.64 -2.37
N ASP A 32 -5.54 -10.87 -1.70
CA ASP A 32 -5.85 -9.50 -2.09
C ASP A 32 -5.36 -8.57 -1.00
N PHE A 33 -4.77 -7.46 -1.40
CA PHE A 33 -4.28 -6.46 -0.46
C PHE A 33 -5.25 -5.30 -0.39
N GLY A 34 -5.63 -4.94 0.84
CA GLY A 34 -6.43 -3.75 1.08
C GLY A 34 -5.52 -2.61 1.51
N MET A 35 -5.80 -1.41 1.02
CA MET A 35 -5.01 -0.25 1.37
C MET A 35 -5.85 1.00 1.41
N LYS A 36 -5.43 1.95 2.21
CA LYS A 36 -6.14 3.19 2.43
C LYS A 36 -5.22 4.36 2.11
N CYS A 37 -5.70 5.25 1.26
CA CYS A 37 -4.92 6.43 0.90
C CYS A 37 -4.75 7.34 2.11
N GLN A 38 -3.51 7.74 2.37
CA GLN A 38 -3.22 8.60 3.52
C GLN A 38 -3.66 10.04 3.30
N GLY A 39 -3.87 10.42 2.03
CA GLY A 39 -4.30 11.78 1.72
C GLY A 39 -5.81 11.97 1.86
N CYS A 40 -6.60 11.12 1.22
CA CYS A 40 -8.05 11.30 1.18
C CYS A 40 -8.83 10.20 1.91
N GLY A 41 -8.16 9.15 2.38
CA GLY A 41 -8.83 8.07 3.08
C GLY A 41 -9.53 7.07 2.18
N HIS A 42 -9.32 7.15 0.87
CA HIS A 42 -9.96 6.23 -0.06
C HIS A 42 -9.44 4.81 0.14
N PHE A 43 -10.34 3.84 0.22
CA PHE A 43 -9.98 2.43 0.40
C PHE A 43 -10.04 1.70 -0.93
N VAL A 44 -8.98 0.93 -1.22
CA VAL A 44 -8.87 0.17 -2.46
C VAL A 44 -8.37 -1.23 -2.14
N MET A 45 -8.86 -2.21 -2.88
CA MET A 45 -8.33 -3.57 -2.80
C MET A 45 -7.75 -3.96 -4.14
N LEU A 46 -6.59 -4.61 -4.12
CA LEU A 46 -5.89 -5.05 -5.32
C LEU A 46 -5.40 -6.47 -5.12
N PRO A 47 -5.31 -7.25 -6.21
CA PRO A 47 -4.62 -8.53 -6.16
C PRO A 47 -3.17 -8.31 -5.72
N ARG A 48 -2.62 -9.26 -4.98
CA ARG A 48 -1.26 -9.16 -4.46
C ARG A 48 -0.24 -8.81 -5.54
N VAL A 49 -0.31 -9.49 -6.69
CA VAL A 49 0.64 -9.26 -7.78
C VAL A 49 0.60 -7.82 -8.25
N LYS A 50 -0.59 -7.28 -8.41
CA LYS A 50 -0.76 -5.91 -8.86
C LYS A 50 -0.27 -4.93 -7.80
N PHE A 51 -0.57 -5.20 -6.53
CA PHE A 51 -0.11 -4.37 -5.43
C PHE A 51 1.42 -4.28 -5.41
N GLU A 52 2.08 -5.44 -5.53
CA GLU A 52 3.53 -5.49 -5.52
C GLU A 52 4.15 -4.69 -6.65
N ARG A 53 3.51 -4.68 -7.81
CA ARG A 53 3.99 -3.90 -8.94
C ARG A 53 3.82 -2.41 -8.74
N MET A 54 2.78 -2.01 -8.04
CA MET A 54 2.46 -0.59 -7.86
C MET A 54 3.26 0.05 -6.73
N VAL A 55 3.72 -0.74 -5.77
CA VAL A 55 4.47 -0.22 -4.64
C VAL A 55 5.89 0.11 -5.06
N LYS A 56 6.32 1.33 -4.76
CA LYS A 56 7.69 1.75 -4.99
C LYS A 56 8.58 1.36 -3.82
N GLU A 57 8.11 1.62 -2.60
CA GLU A 57 8.89 1.30 -1.40
C GLU A 57 7.99 1.31 -0.18
N VAL A 58 8.44 0.65 0.87
CA VAL A 58 7.79 0.73 2.17
C VAL A 58 8.43 1.88 2.92
N VAL A 59 7.62 2.89 3.24
CA VAL A 59 8.11 4.10 3.90
C VAL A 59 8.23 3.88 5.40
N THR A 60 7.19 3.30 6.00
CA THR A 60 7.15 3.06 7.43
C THR A 60 6.64 1.65 7.69
N PRO A 61 7.51 0.72 8.11
CA PRO A 61 7.09 -0.64 8.42
C PRO A 61 6.20 -0.66 9.66
N ALA A 62 5.16 -1.49 9.62
CA ALA A 62 4.22 -1.58 10.73
C ALA A 62 4.87 -2.12 12.00
N GLY A 63 5.78 -3.06 11.86
CA GLY A 63 6.40 -3.68 13.01
C GLY A 63 7.58 -2.92 13.57
N GLY A 64 7.85 -1.79 12.98
CA GLY A 64 9.02 -1.03 13.30
C GLY A 64 9.38 -0.24 14.19
#